data_eedc77b2efbf66fc85b4e8a40b830be2
#
_entry.id   eedc77b2efbf66fc85b4e8a40b830be2
#
_cell.length_a   1.000
_cell.length_b   1.000
_cell.length_c   1.000
_cell.angle_alpha   90.00
_cell.angle_beta   90.00
_cell.angle_gamma   90.00
#
_symmetry.space_group_name_H-M   'P 1'
#
loop_
_entity.id
_entity.type
_entity.pdbx_description
1 polymer ?
#
loop_
_entity_poly.entity_id
_entity_poly.type
_entity_poly.pdbx_seq_one_letter_code
_entity_poly.pdbx_strand_id
1 'polypeptide(L)'
;MDLVRDLISTGRFVREENKVKVRQPLGECLIDGKYESILGNLVNLIIEELNVKKVTFVDDLSKYMNFTIKPNFKVCGAMFGAKMRDYQEVLKDLTDEDIDLILKNETVTVDFDGGRLDITPDMVDVRIESKEGFNVGMQNNKFIILNTELTEELILEGLARELVSKVQNLRKTSGLEIENRIKLYYFGDDRVNKAIETFADFIKKETLSVEVIKDENLEESVDLNGHKTLIKIEKVES
;
A
#
# COMPACT_ATOMS: atom_id res chain seq x y z
N MET A 1 1.23 11.15 -17.11
CA MET A 1 2.36 10.58 -16.34
C MET A 1 2.40 11.07 -14.89
N ASP A 2 2.14 12.34 -14.62
CA ASP A 2 2.18 12.86 -13.23
C ASP A 2 1.15 12.19 -12.31
N LEU A 3 -0.07 11.94 -12.78
CA LEU A 3 -1.10 11.23 -12.01
C LEU A 3 -0.63 9.84 -11.55
N VAL A 4 -0.08 9.04 -12.47
CA VAL A 4 0.42 7.68 -12.15
C VAL A 4 1.54 7.72 -11.13
N ARG A 5 2.48 8.66 -11.32
CA ARG A 5 3.61 8.85 -10.39
C ARG A 5 3.13 9.25 -9.00
N ASP A 6 2.17 10.19 -8.91
CA ASP A 6 1.59 10.61 -7.63
C ASP A 6 0.89 9.45 -6.92
N LEU A 7 0.07 8.67 -7.64
CA LEU A 7 -0.62 7.51 -7.08
C LEU A 7 0.36 6.43 -6.60
N ILE A 8 1.38 6.10 -7.40
CA ILE A 8 2.40 5.11 -7.01
C ILE A 8 3.19 5.60 -5.79
N SER A 9 3.62 6.86 -5.80
CA SER A 9 4.35 7.47 -4.67
C SER A 9 3.51 7.43 -3.39
N THR A 10 2.24 7.83 -3.48
CA THR A 10 1.31 7.81 -2.35
C THR A 10 1.06 6.38 -1.86
N GLY A 11 0.86 5.42 -2.76
CA GLY A 11 0.65 4.02 -2.40
C GLY A 11 1.87 3.40 -1.71
N ARG A 12 3.08 3.73 -2.15
CA ARG A 12 4.32 3.31 -1.48
C ARG A 12 4.43 3.91 -0.08
N PHE A 13 4.10 5.19 0.08
CA PHE A 13 4.05 5.86 1.38
C PHE A 13 3.04 5.17 2.32
N VAL A 14 1.83 4.84 1.83
CA VAL A 14 0.82 4.10 2.61
C VAL A 14 1.35 2.74 3.07
N ARG A 15 2.09 2.03 2.22
CA ARG A 15 2.71 0.76 2.60
C ARG A 15 3.74 0.95 3.71
N GLU A 16 4.59 1.97 3.61
CA GLU A 16 5.64 2.27 4.59
C GLU A 16 5.06 2.62 5.95
N GLU A 17 4.11 3.55 6.00
CA GLU A 17 3.42 3.97 7.23
C GLU A 17 2.74 2.79 7.95
N ASN A 18 2.19 1.85 7.19
CA ASN A 18 1.51 0.67 7.72
C ASN A 18 2.43 -0.56 7.84
N LYS A 19 3.75 -0.39 7.64
CA LYS A 19 4.77 -1.45 7.75
C LYS A 19 4.50 -2.66 6.86
N VAL A 20 3.81 -2.46 5.75
CA VAL A 20 3.55 -3.49 4.74
C VAL A 20 4.76 -3.61 3.82
N LYS A 21 5.48 -4.72 3.89
CA LYS A 21 6.67 -4.95 3.07
C LYS A 21 6.33 -4.89 1.58
N VAL A 22 7.21 -4.32 0.77
CA VAL A 22 7.00 -4.18 -0.69
C VAL A 22 6.76 -5.53 -1.37
N ARG A 23 7.42 -6.61 -0.90
CA ARG A 23 7.26 -7.96 -1.44
C ARG A 23 6.00 -8.68 -0.99
N GLN A 24 5.30 -8.18 0.04
CA GLN A 24 4.00 -8.69 0.43
C GLN A 24 2.95 -8.22 -0.56
N PRO A 25 2.37 -9.10 -1.41
CA PRO A 25 1.30 -8.68 -2.30
C PRO A 25 0.05 -8.34 -1.50
N LEU A 26 -0.69 -7.33 -1.96
CA LEU A 26 -2.01 -6.97 -1.44
C LEU A 26 -3.09 -7.37 -2.44
N GLY A 27 -4.29 -7.62 -1.94
CA GLY A 27 -5.41 -8.05 -2.77
C GLY A 27 -5.87 -6.97 -3.75
N GLU A 28 -5.94 -5.72 -3.30
CA GLU A 28 -6.61 -4.69 -4.05
C GLU A 28 -6.08 -3.28 -3.73
N CYS A 29 -6.05 -2.46 -4.75
CA CYS A 29 -5.88 -1.02 -4.66
C CYS A 29 -7.12 -0.34 -5.24
N LEU A 30 -7.70 0.62 -4.51
CA LEU A 30 -8.86 1.36 -4.96
C LEU A 30 -8.44 2.79 -5.31
N ILE A 31 -8.99 3.29 -6.42
CA ILE A 31 -8.72 4.60 -6.98
C ILE A 31 -10.06 5.25 -7.34
N ASP A 32 -10.16 6.56 -7.20
CA ASP A 32 -11.35 7.35 -7.58
C ASP A 32 -11.71 7.10 -9.06
N GLY A 33 -12.98 6.75 -9.32
CA GLY A 33 -13.53 6.39 -10.63
C GLY A 33 -13.31 7.45 -11.72
N LYS A 34 -13.23 8.73 -11.32
CA LYS A 34 -12.91 9.83 -12.26
C LYS A 34 -11.59 9.66 -13.00
N TYR A 35 -10.67 8.85 -12.49
CA TYR A 35 -9.35 8.61 -13.11
C TYR A 35 -9.31 7.41 -14.04
N GLU A 36 -10.36 6.60 -14.14
CA GLU A 36 -10.38 5.36 -14.93
C GLU A 36 -10.01 5.63 -16.40
N SER A 37 -10.69 6.57 -17.04
CA SER A 37 -10.43 6.91 -18.43
C SER A 37 -9.04 7.52 -18.68
N ILE A 38 -8.51 8.23 -17.68
CA ILE A 38 -7.20 8.89 -17.77
C ILE A 38 -6.06 7.87 -17.62
N LEU A 39 -6.24 6.90 -16.74
CA LEU A 39 -5.22 5.89 -16.45
C LEU A 39 -5.12 4.84 -17.56
N GLY A 40 -6.26 4.37 -18.10
CA GLY A 40 -6.26 3.42 -19.20
C GLY A 40 -5.26 2.26 -18.99
N ASN A 41 -4.37 2.04 -19.95
CA ASN A 41 -3.36 0.97 -19.88
C ASN A 41 -2.28 1.17 -18.79
N LEU A 42 -2.17 2.36 -18.20
CA LEU A 42 -1.20 2.65 -17.15
C LEU A 42 -1.58 2.02 -15.80
N VAL A 43 -2.79 1.47 -15.69
CA VAL A 43 -3.23 0.69 -14.51
C VAL A 43 -2.29 -0.48 -14.21
N ASN A 44 -1.78 -1.16 -15.25
CA ASN A 44 -0.85 -2.28 -15.07
C ASN A 44 0.45 -1.83 -14.37
N LEU A 45 0.92 -0.63 -14.65
CA LEU A 45 2.10 -0.08 -13.97
C LEU A 45 1.83 0.14 -12.47
N ILE A 46 0.63 0.59 -12.11
CA ILE A 46 0.23 0.74 -10.71
C ILE A 46 0.18 -0.62 -10.01
N ILE A 47 -0.39 -1.64 -10.67
CA ILE A 47 -0.47 -3.02 -10.16
C ILE A 47 0.94 -3.56 -9.87
N GLU A 48 1.85 -3.43 -10.80
CA GLU A 48 3.23 -3.93 -10.68
C GLU A 48 4.01 -3.17 -9.60
N GLU A 49 3.99 -1.85 -9.63
CA GLU A 49 4.77 -0.99 -8.75
C GLU A 49 4.29 -1.02 -7.29
N LEU A 50 2.99 -1.20 -7.08
CA LEU A 50 2.42 -1.36 -5.75
C LEU A 50 2.27 -2.81 -5.32
N ASN A 51 2.63 -3.78 -6.15
CA ASN A 51 2.47 -5.22 -5.88
C ASN A 51 1.07 -5.54 -5.34
N VAL A 52 0.05 -5.15 -6.08
CA VAL A 52 -1.36 -5.45 -5.82
C VAL A 52 -1.91 -6.40 -6.86
N LYS A 53 -2.95 -7.18 -6.55
CA LYS A 53 -3.53 -8.13 -7.50
C LYS A 53 -4.44 -7.45 -8.53
N LYS A 54 -5.10 -6.37 -8.11
CA LYS A 54 -5.99 -5.60 -8.99
C LYS A 54 -6.08 -4.15 -8.54
N VAL A 55 -6.49 -3.31 -9.47
CA VAL A 55 -6.98 -1.95 -9.23
C VAL A 55 -8.47 -1.93 -9.49
N THR A 56 -9.22 -1.36 -8.56
CA THR A 56 -10.66 -1.14 -8.68
C THR A 56 -10.95 0.36 -8.63
N PHE A 57 -11.75 0.82 -9.58
CA PHE A 57 -12.23 2.20 -9.59
C PHE A 57 -13.52 2.31 -8.81
N VAL A 58 -13.62 3.30 -7.93
CA VAL A 58 -14.75 3.48 -7.02
C VAL A 58 -15.27 4.91 -7.10
N ASP A 59 -16.59 5.04 -7.15
CA ASP A 59 -17.27 6.36 -7.21
C ASP A 59 -17.55 6.92 -5.81
N ASP A 60 -17.63 6.04 -4.81
CA ASP A 60 -17.95 6.39 -3.42
C ASP A 60 -16.81 5.99 -2.49
N LEU A 61 -15.99 6.97 -2.16
CA LEU A 61 -14.85 6.79 -1.26
C LEU A 61 -15.26 6.68 0.21
N SER A 62 -16.46 7.16 0.58
CA SER A 62 -16.97 7.15 1.96
C SER A 62 -17.12 5.74 2.55
N LYS A 63 -17.17 4.72 1.69
CA LYS A 63 -17.16 3.31 2.12
C LYS A 63 -15.86 2.85 2.75
N TYR A 64 -14.76 3.51 2.43
CA TYR A 64 -13.39 3.08 2.77
C TYR A 64 -12.67 4.04 3.72
N MET A 65 -13.14 5.28 3.80
CA MET A 65 -12.56 6.32 4.65
C MET A 65 -13.65 7.24 5.20
N ASN A 66 -13.30 7.92 6.30
CA ASN A 66 -14.07 9.03 6.84
C ASN A 66 -13.20 10.28 6.84
N PHE A 67 -13.85 11.42 6.70
CA PHE A 67 -13.19 12.71 6.91
C PHE A 67 -13.51 13.20 8.30
N THR A 68 -12.49 13.71 9.00
CA THR A 68 -12.65 14.47 10.25
C THR A 68 -12.12 15.85 10.01
N ILE A 69 -12.98 16.85 10.16
CA ILE A 69 -12.61 18.26 10.01
C ILE A 69 -12.47 18.87 11.38
N LYS A 70 -11.36 19.57 11.60
CA LYS A 70 -11.09 20.32 12.82
C LYS A 70 -10.70 21.76 12.48
N PRO A 71 -10.99 22.74 13.37
CA PRO A 71 -10.47 24.09 13.17
C PRO A 71 -8.95 24.11 13.18
N ASN A 72 -8.36 24.87 12.28
CA ASN A 72 -6.97 25.26 12.42
C ASN A 72 -6.89 26.37 13.51
N PHE A 73 -6.60 25.95 14.72
CA PHE A 73 -6.56 26.88 15.87
C PHE A 73 -5.55 28.03 15.72
N LYS A 74 -4.50 27.87 14.93
CA LYS A 74 -3.51 28.91 14.68
C LYS A 74 -4.10 30.04 13.86
N VAL A 75 -4.98 29.74 12.91
CA VAL A 75 -5.66 30.71 12.05
C VAL A 75 -6.94 31.19 12.74
N CYS A 76 -7.76 30.25 13.19
CA CYS A 76 -9.12 30.54 13.69
C CYS A 76 -9.16 31.10 15.13
N GLY A 77 -8.13 30.83 15.95
CA GLY A 77 -8.14 31.17 17.37
C GLY A 77 -8.35 32.66 17.64
N ALA A 78 -7.64 33.52 16.93
CA ALA A 78 -7.82 35.01 17.06
C ALA A 78 -9.10 35.49 16.37
N MET A 79 -9.56 34.80 15.33
CA MET A 79 -10.74 35.21 14.54
C MET A 79 -12.04 34.92 15.28
N PHE A 80 -12.18 33.74 15.87
CA PHE A 80 -13.44 33.33 16.50
C PHE A 80 -13.47 33.49 18.03
N GLY A 81 -12.32 33.46 18.69
CA GLY A 81 -12.23 33.67 20.15
C GLY A 81 -13.26 32.83 20.92
N ALA A 82 -14.20 33.48 21.62
CA ALA A 82 -15.26 32.80 22.38
C ALA A 82 -16.24 32.01 21.51
N LYS A 83 -16.36 32.31 20.21
CA LYS A 83 -17.24 31.61 19.24
C LYS A 83 -16.57 30.40 18.58
N MET A 84 -15.37 30.01 19.00
CA MET A 84 -14.66 28.86 18.45
C MET A 84 -15.47 27.56 18.56
N ARG A 85 -16.26 27.44 19.64
CA ARG A 85 -17.12 26.24 19.81
C ARG A 85 -18.24 26.21 18.77
N ASP A 86 -18.84 27.35 18.47
CA ASP A 86 -19.91 27.45 17.46
C ASP A 86 -19.35 27.17 16.07
N TYR A 87 -18.12 27.64 15.78
CA TYR A 87 -17.41 27.31 14.54
C TYR A 87 -17.12 25.80 14.43
N GLN A 88 -16.75 25.14 15.51
CA GLN A 88 -16.55 23.68 15.52
C GLN A 88 -17.84 22.90 15.20
N GLU A 89 -19.00 23.37 15.67
CA GLU A 89 -20.27 22.71 15.33
C GLU A 89 -20.58 22.89 13.84
N VAL A 90 -20.39 24.07 13.27
CA VAL A 90 -20.58 24.30 11.83
C VAL A 90 -19.69 23.39 10.98
N LEU A 91 -18.45 23.14 11.40
CA LEU A 91 -17.56 22.23 10.66
C LEU A 91 -18.06 20.78 10.65
N LYS A 92 -18.84 20.35 11.64
CA LYS A 92 -19.42 19.01 11.68
C LYS A 92 -20.57 18.82 10.69
N ASP A 93 -21.22 19.92 10.32
CA ASP A 93 -22.36 19.92 9.42
C ASP A 93 -21.94 20.06 7.95
N LEU A 94 -20.63 20.17 7.66
CA LEU A 94 -20.13 20.19 6.30
C LEU A 94 -20.39 18.86 5.60
N THR A 95 -20.87 18.96 4.37
CA THR A 95 -21.14 17.79 3.50
C THR A 95 -19.83 17.25 2.88
N ASP A 96 -19.87 16.04 2.34
CA ASP A 96 -18.75 15.48 1.60
C ASP A 96 -18.37 16.34 0.38
N GLU A 97 -19.36 17.01 -0.24
CA GLU A 97 -19.13 17.95 -1.34
C GLU A 97 -18.36 19.19 -0.88
N ASP A 98 -18.72 19.74 0.30
CA ASP A 98 -18.00 20.87 0.91
C ASP A 98 -16.55 20.50 1.22
N ILE A 99 -16.35 19.29 1.74
CA ILE A 99 -15.01 18.76 2.03
C ILE A 99 -14.19 18.61 0.75
N ASP A 100 -14.80 18.11 -0.32
CA ASP A 100 -14.12 17.97 -1.62
C ASP A 100 -13.72 19.32 -2.21
N LEU A 101 -14.55 20.38 -2.05
CA LEU A 101 -14.21 21.76 -2.43
C LEU A 101 -13.01 22.27 -1.61
N ILE A 102 -13.02 22.10 -0.30
CA ILE A 102 -11.91 22.50 0.58
C ILE A 102 -10.60 21.78 0.18
N LEU A 103 -10.69 20.48 -0.10
CA LEU A 103 -9.55 19.71 -0.54
C LEU A 103 -9.02 20.13 -1.93
N LYS A 104 -9.88 20.70 -2.77
CA LYS A 104 -9.50 21.32 -4.06
C LYS A 104 -8.96 22.75 -3.90
N ASN A 105 -8.77 23.17 -2.67
CA ASN A 105 -8.31 24.54 -2.33
C ASN A 105 -9.32 25.62 -2.69
N GLU A 106 -10.61 25.26 -2.66
CA GLU A 106 -11.73 26.18 -2.88
C GLU A 106 -12.36 26.60 -1.53
N THR A 107 -13.15 27.67 -1.55
CA THR A 107 -13.82 28.24 -0.38
C THR A 107 -15.25 27.71 -0.29
N VAL A 108 -15.70 27.36 0.90
CA VAL A 108 -17.07 26.97 1.19
C VAL A 108 -17.76 28.04 2.02
N THR A 109 -18.94 28.50 1.57
CA THR A 109 -19.72 29.50 2.28
C THR A 109 -20.81 28.85 3.12
N VAL A 110 -20.83 29.11 4.42
CA VAL A 110 -21.80 28.56 5.39
C VAL A 110 -22.50 29.65 6.15
N ASP A 111 -23.62 29.33 6.78
CA ASP A 111 -24.27 30.26 7.73
C ASP A 111 -23.59 30.16 9.09
N PHE A 112 -23.20 31.32 9.64
CA PHE A 112 -22.53 31.42 10.93
C PHE A 112 -22.92 32.71 11.64
N ASP A 113 -23.37 32.60 12.88
CA ASP A 113 -23.65 33.77 13.77
C ASP A 113 -24.63 34.77 13.16
N GLY A 114 -25.65 34.29 12.41
CA GLY A 114 -26.64 35.16 11.75
C GLY A 114 -26.17 35.87 10.48
N GLY A 115 -25.01 35.53 9.99
CA GLY A 115 -24.42 35.97 8.73
C GLY A 115 -23.86 34.83 7.89
N ARG A 116 -23.08 35.16 6.88
CA ARG A 116 -22.33 34.19 6.07
C ARG A 116 -20.87 34.19 6.44
N LEU A 117 -20.28 32.99 6.48
CA LEU A 117 -18.86 32.80 6.73
C LEU A 117 -18.26 32.00 5.54
N ASP A 118 -17.19 32.53 4.98
CA ASP A 118 -16.39 31.88 3.99
C ASP A 118 -15.30 31.05 4.69
N ILE A 119 -15.41 29.71 4.62
CA ILE A 119 -14.41 28.80 5.16
C ILE A 119 -13.37 28.56 4.06
N THR A 120 -12.15 29.03 4.31
CA THR A 120 -11.02 28.81 3.43
C THR A 120 -10.21 27.58 3.88
N PRO A 121 -9.45 26.91 2.99
CA PRO A 121 -8.70 25.68 3.32
C PRO A 121 -7.72 25.83 4.49
N ASP A 122 -7.15 27.02 4.71
CA ASP A 122 -6.24 27.30 5.82
C ASP A 122 -6.93 27.42 7.17
N MET A 123 -8.27 27.60 7.19
CA MET A 123 -9.08 27.67 8.41
C MET A 123 -9.39 26.30 9.01
N VAL A 124 -9.15 25.22 8.27
CA VAL A 124 -9.49 23.86 8.68
C VAL A 124 -8.30 22.91 8.55
N ASP A 125 -8.30 21.89 9.37
CA ASP A 125 -7.41 20.74 9.32
C ASP A 125 -8.26 19.50 8.97
N VAL A 126 -8.19 19.07 7.71
CA VAL A 126 -8.92 17.89 7.21
C VAL A 126 -8.06 16.67 7.44
N ARG A 127 -8.56 15.74 8.24
CA ARG A 127 -7.91 14.45 8.50
C ARG A 127 -8.71 13.32 7.86
N ILE A 128 -7.98 12.36 7.33
CA ILE A 128 -8.55 11.16 6.76
C ILE A 128 -8.36 10.03 7.77
N GLU A 129 -9.44 9.34 8.07
CA GLU A 129 -9.44 8.16 8.91
C GLU A 129 -9.82 6.95 8.04
N SER A 130 -8.91 6.00 7.92
CA SER A 130 -9.16 4.75 7.19
C SER A 130 -10.15 3.87 7.95
N LYS A 131 -11.04 3.20 7.23
CA LYS A 131 -11.88 2.14 7.82
C LYS A 131 -11.09 0.85 7.96
N GLU A 132 -11.56 -0.04 8.81
CA GLU A 132 -10.94 -1.33 9.08
C GLU A 132 -10.66 -2.11 7.78
N GLY A 133 -9.47 -2.71 7.68
CA GLY A 133 -9.01 -3.43 6.49
C GLY A 133 -8.44 -2.55 5.38
N PHE A 134 -8.60 -1.23 5.45
CA PHE A 134 -8.14 -0.29 4.42
C PHE A 134 -7.13 0.71 5.00
N ASN A 135 -6.22 1.15 4.16
CA ASN A 135 -5.30 2.24 4.47
C ASN A 135 -5.31 3.24 3.32
N VAL A 136 -5.55 4.49 3.66
CA VAL A 136 -5.74 5.58 2.70
C VAL A 136 -4.53 6.49 2.69
N GLY A 137 -4.08 6.86 1.51
CA GLY A 137 -3.12 7.94 1.30
C GLY A 137 -3.70 9.01 0.39
N MET A 138 -3.26 10.24 0.61
CA MET A 138 -3.64 11.38 -0.21
C MET A 138 -2.41 12.21 -0.55
N GLN A 139 -2.27 12.58 -1.81
CA GLN A 139 -1.28 13.55 -2.27
C GLN A 139 -1.90 14.38 -3.40
N ASN A 140 -1.79 15.70 -3.32
CA ASN A 140 -2.35 16.62 -4.32
C ASN A 140 -3.85 16.34 -4.62
N ASN A 141 -4.65 16.10 -3.57
CA ASN A 141 -6.08 15.73 -3.64
C ASN A 141 -6.38 14.45 -4.46
N LYS A 142 -5.38 13.59 -4.62
CA LYS A 142 -5.52 12.28 -5.23
C LYS A 142 -5.44 11.23 -4.14
N PHE A 143 -6.48 10.43 -4.04
CA PHE A 143 -6.56 9.36 -3.05
C PHE A 143 -6.10 8.04 -3.66
N ILE A 144 -5.44 7.26 -2.85
CA ILE A 144 -5.20 5.84 -3.08
C ILE A 144 -5.55 5.07 -1.82
N ILE A 145 -6.27 3.98 -1.98
CA ILE A 145 -6.70 3.14 -0.87
C ILE A 145 -6.15 1.74 -1.11
N LEU A 146 -5.42 1.22 -0.14
CA LEU A 146 -4.91 -0.14 -0.17
C LEU A 146 -5.74 -1.01 0.76
N ASN A 147 -6.27 -2.12 0.23
CA ASN A 147 -6.81 -3.18 1.06
C ASN A 147 -5.62 -3.95 1.66
N THR A 148 -5.45 -3.85 2.97
CA THR A 148 -4.34 -4.44 3.71
C THR A 148 -4.71 -5.72 4.44
N GLU A 149 -5.94 -6.20 4.28
CA GLU A 149 -6.31 -7.53 4.74
C GLU A 149 -5.56 -8.59 3.95
N LEU A 150 -4.86 -9.47 4.67
CA LEU A 150 -4.06 -10.53 4.08
C LEU A 150 -4.81 -11.85 4.16
N THR A 151 -5.11 -12.42 3.01
CA THR A 151 -5.54 -13.82 2.91
C THR A 151 -4.35 -14.76 3.09
N GLU A 152 -4.61 -16.01 3.45
CA GLU A 152 -3.56 -17.02 3.56
C GLU A 152 -2.75 -17.15 2.25
N GLU A 153 -3.42 -17.09 1.10
CA GLU A 153 -2.76 -17.12 -0.21
C GLU A 153 -1.77 -15.96 -0.40
N LEU A 154 -2.17 -14.73 -0.04
CA LEU A 154 -1.30 -13.54 -0.13
C LEU A 154 -0.11 -13.65 0.82
N ILE A 155 -0.30 -14.24 2.01
CA ILE A 155 0.79 -14.48 2.96
C ILE A 155 1.78 -15.48 2.38
N LEU A 156 1.30 -16.61 1.86
CA LEU A 156 2.16 -17.64 1.24
C LEU A 156 2.93 -17.08 0.04
N GLU A 157 2.27 -16.30 -0.81
CA GLU A 157 2.95 -15.64 -1.94
C GLU A 157 4.01 -14.63 -1.46
N GLY A 158 3.73 -13.88 -0.39
CA GLY A 158 4.68 -12.97 0.23
C GLY A 158 5.94 -13.70 0.71
N LEU A 159 5.79 -14.87 1.32
CA LEU A 159 6.91 -15.73 1.73
C LEU A 159 7.71 -16.24 0.53
N ALA A 160 7.03 -16.68 -0.54
CA ALA A 160 7.69 -17.14 -1.76
C ALA A 160 8.50 -16.02 -2.42
N ARG A 161 7.97 -14.80 -2.49
CA ARG A 161 8.67 -13.62 -3.04
C ARG A 161 9.87 -13.21 -2.18
N GLU A 162 9.76 -13.33 -0.85
CA GLU A 162 10.87 -13.07 0.06
C GLU A 162 11.97 -14.12 -0.13
N LEU A 163 11.61 -15.41 -0.27
CA LEU A 163 12.57 -16.48 -0.59
C LEU A 163 13.30 -16.18 -1.89
N VAL A 164 12.58 -15.85 -2.97
CA VAL A 164 13.20 -15.48 -4.26
C VAL A 164 14.25 -14.39 -4.07
N SER A 165 13.93 -13.35 -3.31
CA SER A 165 14.89 -12.27 -3.02
C SER A 165 16.12 -12.76 -2.26
N LYS A 166 15.96 -13.63 -1.26
CA LYS A 166 17.09 -14.21 -0.51
C LYS A 166 17.96 -15.08 -1.42
N VAL A 167 17.33 -15.92 -2.26
CA VAL A 167 18.05 -16.77 -3.22
C VAL A 167 18.80 -15.92 -4.25
N GLN A 168 18.19 -14.85 -4.79
CA GLN A 168 18.88 -13.96 -5.73
C GLN A 168 20.08 -13.25 -5.08
N ASN A 169 19.95 -12.84 -3.82
CA ASN A 169 21.08 -12.31 -3.09
C ASN A 169 22.18 -13.37 -2.88
N LEU A 170 21.80 -14.60 -2.51
CA LEU A 170 22.74 -15.70 -2.31
C LEU A 170 23.47 -16.06 -3.62
N ARG A 171 22.76 -16.09 -4.76
CA ARG A 171 23.36 -16.26 -6.10
C ARG A 171 24.46 -15.21 -6.35
N LYS A 172 24.14 -13.94 -6.09
CA LYS A 172 25.08 -12.81 -6.27
C LYS A 172 26.31 -12.95 -5.36
N THR A 173 26.11 -13.24 -4.08
CA THR A 173 27.22 -13.38 -3.11
C THR A 173 28.09 -14.62 -3.37
N SER A 174 27.50 -15.67 -3.97
CA SER A 174 28.25 -16.88 -4.39
C SER A 174 28.94 -16.72 -5.75
N GLY A 175 28.92 -15.54 -6.37
CA GLY A 175 29.60 -15.28 -7.64
C GLY A 175 28.98 -16.01 -8.85
N LEU A 176 27.69 -16.34 -8.80
CA LEU A 176 27.02 -16.96 -9.94
C LEU A 176 26.68 -15.94 -11.02
N GLU A 177 26.89 -16.33 -12.28
CA GLU A 177 26.45 -15.54 -13.42
C GLU A 177 24.91 -15.58 -13.56
N ILE A 178 24.35 -14.60 -14.28
CA ILE A 178 22.90 -14.42 -14.41
C ILE A 178 22.23 -15.67 -14.97
N GLU A 179 22.86 -16.31 -15.96
CA GLU A 179 22.34 -17.49 -16.67
C GLU A 179 22.58 -18.83 -15.96
N ASN A 180 23.42 -18.87 -14.91
CA ASN A 180 23.71 -20.13 -14.23
C ASN A 180 22.44 -20.73 -13.63
N ARG A 181 22.24 -22.04 -13.86
CA ARG A 181 21.18 -22.83 -13.24
C ARG A 181 21.61 -23.31 -11.87
N ILE A 182 20.64 -23.47 -10.95
CA ILE A 182 20.91 -23.93 -9.59
C ILE A 182 19.93 -25.05 -9.20
N LYS A 183 20.33 -25.83 -8.19
CA LYS A 183 19.42 -26.56 -7.33
C LYS A 183 19.24 -25.75 -6.04
N LEU A 184 18.00 -25.57 -5.61
CA LEU A 184 17.64 -24.88 -4.38
C LEU A 184 17.21 -25.92 -3.36
N TYR A 185 17.89 -25.93 -2.22
CA TYR A 185 17.53 -26.72 -1.06
C TYR A 185 16.92 -25.81 -0.01
N TYR A 186 15.88 -26.29 0.66
CA TYR A 186 15.19 -25.51 1.69
C TYR A 186 14.62 -26.38 2.80
N PHE A 187 14.47 -25.74 3.99
CA PHE A 187 13.69 -26.29 5.09
C PHE A 187 13.19 -25.13 5.97
N GLY A 188 11.91 -25.14 6.28
CA GLY A 188 11.28 -24.15 7.13
C GLY A 188 10.15 -24.76 7.96
N ASP A 189 9.40 -23.91 8.65
CA ASP A 189 8.16 -24.33 9.30
C ASP A 189 7.07 -24.71 8.27
N ASP A 190 5.94 -25.22 8.76
CA ASP A 190 4.86 -25.72 7.90
C ASP A 190 4.33 -24.66 6.95
N ARG A 191 4.25 -23.38 7.37
CA ARG A 191 3.77 -22.28 6.52
C ARG A 191 4.76 -21.96 5.41
N VAL A 192 6.06 -21.89 5.73
CA VAL A 192 7.12 -21.70 4.74
C VAL A 192 7.17 -22.86 3.76
N ASN A 193 7.14 -24.10 4.24
CA ASN A 193 7.15 -25.27 3.39
C ASN A 193 5.94 -25.24 2.43
N LYS A 194 4.74 -24.96 2.94
CA LYS A 194 3.53 -24.80 2.13
C LYS A 194 3.65 -23.69 1.09
N ALA A 195 4.25 -22.55 1.44
CA ALA A 195 4.48 -21.45 0.52
C ALA A 195 5.39 -21.87 -0.64
N ILE A 196 6.49 -22.55 -0.33
CA ILE A 196 7.46 -22.99 -1.33
C ILE A 196 6.86 -24.05 -2.25
N GLU A 197 6.12 -24.99 -1.71
CA GLU A 197 5.43 -26.04 -2.47
C GLU A 197 4.34 -25.44 -3.38
N THR A 198 3.53 -24.50 -2.85
CA THR A 198 2.45 -23.85 -3.61
C THR A 198 2.99 -23.00 -4.76
N PHE A 199 4.09 -22.29 -4.55
CA PHE A 199 4.68 -21.36 -5.51
C PHE A 199 5.97 -21.90 -6.16
N ALA A 200 6.15 -23.22 -6.19
CA ALA A 200 7.37 -23.85 -6.69
C ALA A 200 7.75 -23.43 -8.12
N ASP A 201 6.80 -23.37 -9.04
CA ASP A 201 7.05 -22.98 -10.44
C ASP A 201 7.47 -21.49 -10.54
N PHE A 202 6.84 -20.60 -9.77
CA PHE A 202 7.24 -19.20 -9.67
C PHE A 202 8.68 -19.10 -9.14
N ILE A 203 8.99 -19.78 -8.03
CA ILE A 203 10.33 -19.79 -7.43
C ILE A 203 11.37 -20.30 -8.42
N LYS A 204 11.10 -21.42 -9.09
CA LYS A 204 12.01 -22.01 -10.11
C LYS A 204 12.31 -21.01 -11.23
N LYS A 205 11.27 -20.38 -11.75
CA LYS A 205 11.39 -19.39 -12.83
C LYS A 205 12.22 -18.19 -12.40
N GLU A 206 11.89 -17.58 -11.26
CA GLU A 206 12.53 -16.35 -10.80
C GLU A 206 13.97 -16.56 -10.28
N THR A 207 14.31 -17.78 -9.86
CA THR A 207 15.65 -18.09 -9.34
C THR A 207 16.52 -18.90 -10.30
N LEU A 208 15.99 -19.30 -11.47
CA LEU A 208 16.59 -20.21 -12.41
C LEU A 208 16.95 -21.58 -11.77
N SER A 209 16.11 -22.03 -10.83
CA SER A 209 16.28 -23.32 -10.18
C SER A 209 15.71 -24.44 -11.06
N VAL A 210 16.52 -25.46 -11.35
CA VAL A 210 16.06 -26.67 -12.03
C VAL A 210 15.26 -27.56 -11.09
N GLU A 211 15.65 -27.58 -9.83
CA GLU A 211 14.99 -28.32 -8.76
C GLU A 211 14.86 -27.47 -7.50
N VAL A 212 13.78 -27.71 -6.74
CA VAL A 212 13.54 -27.13 -5.40
C VAL A 212 13.31 -28.31 -4.47
N ILE A 213 14.24 -28.52 -3.54
CA ILE A 213 14.37 -29.78 -2.78
C ILE A 213 14.25 -29.46 -1.29
N LYS A 214 13.36 -30.16 -0.60
CA LYS A 214 13.25 -30.10 0.84
C LYS A 214 14.35 -30.92 1.50
N ASP A 215 15.17 -30.30 2.36
CA ASP A 215 16.27 -30.93 3.09
C ASP A 215 16.42 -30.30 4.48
N GLU A 216 16.28 -31.11 5.52
CA GLU A 216 16.37 -30.67 6.93
C GLU A 216 17.82 -30.62 7.46
N ASN A 217 18.80 -31.10 6.69
CA ASN A 217 20.20 -31.14 7.11
C ASN A 217 21.01 -29.91 6.64
N LEU A 218 20.37 -28.77 6.49
CA LEU A 218 21.00 -27.51 6.07
C LEU A 218 21.50 -26.72 7.27
N GLU A 219 22.58 -25.97 7.09
CA GLU A 219 23.21 -25.17 8.14
C GLU A 219 22.89 -23.68 8.03
N GLU A 220 22.84 -23.14 6.81
CA GLU A 220 22.64 -21.72 6.59
C GLU A 220 21.16 -21.32 6.72
N SER A 221 20.88 -20.27 7.49
CA SER A 221 19.54 -19.81 7.72
C SER A 221 19.33 -18.36 7.29
N VAL A 222 18.15 -18.08 6.79
CA VAL A 222 17.63 -16.74 6.47
C VAL A 222 16.32 -16.49 7.20
N ASP A 223 15.99 -15.22 7.38
CA ASP A 223 14.68 -14.82 7.87
C ASP A 223 13.75 -14.53 6.70
N LEU A 224 12.61 -15.21 6.63
CA LEU A 224 11.51 -14.96 5.71
C LEU A 224 10.32 -14.38 6.48
N ASN A 225 10.29 -13.08 6.65
CA ASN A 225 9.21 -12.37 7.35
C ASN A 225 8.93 -12.87 8.78
N GLY A 226 9.99 -13.18 9.54
CA GLY A 226 9.89 -13.71 10.90
C GLY A 226 9.95 -15.24 10.98
N HIS A 227 10.00 -15.94 9.84
CA HIS A 227 10.14 -17.38 9.77
C HIS A 227 11.59 -17.77 9.48
N LYS A 228 12.26 -18.40 10.45
CA LYS A 228 13.60 -18.92 10.24
C LYS A 228 13.55 -20.07 9.21
N THR A 229 14.27 -19.90 8.11
CA THR A 229 14.28 -20.85 7.00
C THR A 229 15.72 -21.20 6.65
N LEU A 230 15.99 -22.49 6.51
CA LEU A 230 17.29 -22.96 6.04
C LEU A 230 17.28 -22.98 4.51
N ILE A 231 18.36 -22.50 3.89
CA ILE A 231 18.50 -22.49 2.43
C ILE A 231 19.94 -22.80 2.00
N LYS A 232 20.08 -23.47 0.87
CA LYS A 232 21.34 -23.70 0.19
C LYS A 232 21.12 -23.70 -1.32
N ILE A 233 22.07 -23.18 -2.05
CA ILE A 233 22.07 -23.29 -3.52
C ILE A 233 23.30 -24.06 -3.99
N GLU A 234 23.11 -24.85 -5.05
CA GLU A 234 24.19 -25.52 -5.74
C GLU A 234 24.12 -25.21 -7.22
N LYS A 235 25.25 -24.80 -7.81
CA LYS A 235 25.35 -24.57 -9.25
C LYS A 235 25.22 -25.92 -9.98
N VAL A 236 24.40 -25.94 -11.01
CA VAL A 236 24.30 -27.08 -11.93
C VAL A 236 25.37 -26.88 -12.99
N GLU A 237 26.28 -27.85 -13.08
CA GLU A 237 27.26 -27.88 -14.17
C GLU A 237 26.54 -28.19 -15.48
N SER A 238 26.80 -27.40 -16.51
CA SER A 238 26.25 -27.57 -17.87
C SER A 238 26.97 -28.62 -18.64
#